data_f32982b0856b12fb064c2c9be2f539ea
#
_entry.id   f32982b0856b12fb064c2c9be2f539ea
#
_cell.length_a   1.000
_cell.length_b   1.000
_cell.length_c   1.000
_cell.angle_alpha   90.00
_cell.angle_beta   90.00
_cell.angle_gamma   90.00
#
_symmetry.space_group_name_H-M   'P 1'
#
loop_
_entity.id
_entity.type
_entity.pdbx_description
1 polymer ?
#
loop_
_entity_poly.entity_id
_entity_poly.type
_entity_poly.pdbx_seq_one_letter_code
_entity_poly.pdbx_strand_id
1 'polypeptide(L)'
;MSILSSLLRTARRRSPWLFHANSGSCNGCDIEILACLTPLYDIERFGIVNMGNPKHADLLLVTGPANRRNNRVLRNLYEQMADPKVTVVIGSCGCSGGVFHNCPNIIGGIDKVIPVDVYVPGCAARPEAIIDGVVLGLKMLAEKTAKKPEKVATP
;
A
#
# COMPACT_ATOMS: atom_id res chain seq x y z
N MET A 1 26.12 -11.50 -9.55
CA MET A 1 24.84 -10.72 -9.65
C MET A 1 24.73 -10.22 -11.08
N SER A 2 23.62 -10.52 -11.77
CA SER A 2 23.46 -10.17 -13.19
C SER A 2 23.25 -8.66 -13.35
N ILE A 3 23.79 -8.06 -14.41
CA ILE A 3 23.59 -6.64 -14.79
C ILE A 3 22.09 -6.31 -14.84
N LEU A 4 21.27 -7.23 -15.33
CA LEU A 4 19.82 -7.11 -15.39
C LEU A 4 19.16 -6.91 -14.01
N SER A 5 19.62 -7.62 -12.98
CA SER A 5 19.08 -7.46 -11.61
C SER A 5 19.44 -6.11 -11.00
N SER A 6 20.58 -5.54 -11.37
CA SER A 6 20.99 -4.20 -10.97
C SER A 6 20.15 -3.12 -11.65
N LEU A 7 19.89 -3.27 -12.95
CA LEU A 7 19.03 -2.36 -13.72
C LEU A 7 17.59 -2.36 -13.21
N LEU A 8 17.00 -3.53 -12.97
CA LEU A 8 15.65 -3.65 -12.42
C LEU A 8 15.52 -2.99 -11.05
N ARG A 9 16.52 -3.14 -10.20
CA ARG A 9 16.58 -2.49 -8.88
C ARG A 9 16.61 -0.97 -9.01
N THR A 10 17.42 -0.46 -9.93
CA THR A 10 17.53 0.99 -10.17
C THR A 10 16.24 1.55 -10.75
N ALA A 11 15.59 0.82 -11.68
CA ALA A 11 14.33 1.23 -12.29
C ALA A 11 13.21 1.32 -11.24
N ARG A 12 13.02 0.29 -10.41
CA ARG A 12 12.03 0.30 -9.30
C ARG A 12 12.25 1.40 -8.28
N ARG A 13 13.50 1.78 -8.02
CA ARG A 13 13.81 2.90 -7.10
C ARG A 13 13.49 4.27 -7.71
N ARG A 14 13.60 4.42 -9.04
CA ARG A 14 13.38 5.70 -9.73
C ARG A 14 11.94 5.91 -10.15
N SER A 15 11.19 4.84 -10.40
CA SER A 15 9.78 4.91 -10.83
C SER A 15 9.00 3.75 -10.20
N PRO A 16 8.72 3.80 -8.90
CA PRO A 16 7.87 2.82 -8.24
C PRO A 16 6.41 3.04 -8.65
N TRP A 17 5.70 1.95 -8.92
CA TRP A 17 4.30 1.99 -9.29
C TRP A 17 3.43 1.68 -8.08
N LEU A 18 2.43 2.51 -7.90
CA LEU A 18 1.52 2.49 -6.78
C LEU A 18 0.13 2.01 -7.24
N PHE A 19 -0.50 1.15 -6.47
CA PHE A 19 -1.88 0.75 -6.64
C PHE A 19 -2.68 1.08 -5.38
N HIS A 20 -3.79 1.81 -5.54
CA HIS A 20 -4.70 2.14 -4.45
C HIS A 20 -5.88 1.18 -4.41
N ALA A 21 -6.14 0.59 -3.25
CA ALA A 21 -7.26 -0.31 -2.99
C ALA A 21 -8.12 0.22 -1.84
N ASN A 22 -9.40 0.46 -2.09
CA ASN A 22 -10.37 0.82 -1.08
C ASN A 22 -11.05 -0.45 -0.53
N SER A 23 -10.87 -0.74 0.76
CA SER A 23 -11.48 -1.88 1.45
C SER A 23 -12.83 -1.56 2.12
N GLY A 24 -13.46 -0.44 1.77
CA GLY A 24 -14.72 0.03 2.35
C GLY A 24 -14.53 1.24 3.25
N SER A 25 -13.66 2.18 2.85
CA SER A 25 -13.44 3.44 3.54
C SER A 25 -14.63 4.39 3.38
N CYS A 26 -14.69 5.40 4.24
CA CYS A 26 -15.65 6.51 4.12
C CYS A 26 -15.25 7.54 3.05
N ASN A 27 -14.25 7.25 2.22
CA ASN A 27 -13.59 8.10 1.22
C ASN A 27 -12.78 9.29 1.79
N GLY A 28 -12.73 9.51 3.09
CA GLY A 28 -11.91 10.60 3.66
C GLY A 28 -10.42 10.43 3.32
N CYS A 29 -9.86 9.27 3.61
CA CYS A 29 -8.45 8.97 3.27
C CYS A 29 -8.20 8.88 1.76
N ASP A 30 -9.20 8.48 0.97
CA ASP A 30 -9.09 8.41 -0.49
C ASP A 30 -8.96 9.80 -1.11
N ILE A 31 -9.73 10.77 -0.59
CA ILE A 31 -9.64 12.19 -1.00
C ILE A 31 -8.25 12.75 -0.64
N GLU A 32 -7.72 12.42 0.54
CA GLU A 32 -6.38 12.85 0.95
C GLU A 32 -5.27 12.20 0.09
N ILE A 33 -5.45 10.95 -0.35
CA ILE A 33 -4.54 10.31 -1.33
C ILE A 33 -4.59 11.06 -2.66
N LEU A 34 -5.79 11.42 -3.15
CA LEU A 34 -5.92 12.22 -4.36
C LEU A 34 -5.31 13.61 -4.19
N ALA A 35 -5.42 14.21 -3.00
CA ALA A 35 -4.76 15.48 -2.70
C ALA A 35 -3.23 15.38 -2.84
N CYS A 36 -2.61 14.24 -2.48
CA CYS A 36 -1.18 14.01 -2.67
C CYS A 36 -0.74 14.07 -4.14
N LEU A 37 -1.66 13.78 -5.10
CA LEU A 37 -1.39 13.84 -6.53
C LEU A 37 -1.58 15.26 -7.11
N THR A 38 -2.12 16.20 -6.32
CA THR A 38 -2.31 17.58 -6.76
C THR A 38 -0.98 18.35 -6.80
N PRO A 39 -0.90 19.45 -7.58
CA PRO A 39 0.33 20.25 -7.68
C PRO A 39 0.84 20.81 -6.35
N LEU A 40 0.00 20.90 -5.33
CA LEU A 40 0.40 21.38 -3.99
C LEU A 40 1.37 20.42 -3.31
N TYR A 41 1.12 19.12 -3.41
CA TYR A 41 1.91 18.07 -2.75
C TYR A 41 2.82 17.33 -3.71
N ASP A 42 2.37 17.14 -4.96
CA ASP A 42 3.14 16.61 -6.09
C ASP A 42 3.97 15.37 -5.75
N ILE A 43 3.29 14.32 -5.25
CA ILE A 43 3.97 13.06 -4.91
C ILE A 43 4.62 12.39 -6.14
N GLU A 44 4.15 12.70 -7.34
CA GLU A 44 4.69 12.19 -8.60
C GLU A 44 6.13 12.65 -8.87
N ARG A 45 6.57 13.77 -8.28
CA ARG A 45 7.99 14.23 -8.35
C ARG A 45 8.99 13.21 -7.78
N PHE A 46 8.54 12.28 -6.94
CA PHE A 46 9.35 11.17 -6.46
C PHE A 46 9.43 9.99 -7.45
N GLY A 47 8.88 10.16 -8.66
CA GLY A 47 8.81 9.12 -9.68
C GLY A 47 7.68 8.11 -9.50
N ILE A 48 6.77 8.39 -8.55
CA ILE A 48 5.64 7.51 -8.23
C ILE A 48 4.57 7.67 -9.31
N VAL A 49 4.07 6.54 -9.82
CA VAL A 49 2.98 6.52 -10.79
C VAL A 49 1.82 5.71 -10.23
N ASN A 50 0.63 6.31 -10.17
CA ASN A 50 -0.57 5.60 -9.76
C ASN A 50 -1.11 4.76 -10.94
N MET A 51 -1.15 3.44 -10.76
CA MET A 51 -1.53 2.49 -11.81
C MET A 51 -2.76 1.68 -11.40
N GLY A 52 -3.69 1.49 -12.34
CA GLY A 52 -4.90 0.71 -12.12
C GLY A 52 -4.73 -0.82 -12.19
N ASN A 53 -3.51 -1.34 -12.32
CA ASN A 53 -3.26 -2.78 -12.45
C ASN A 53 -2.35 -3.29 -11.33
N PRO A 54 -2.83 -4.19 -10.45
CA PRO A 54 -2.04 -4.71 -9.35
C PRO A 54 -0.80 -5.50 -9.78
N LYS A 55 -0.82 -6.13 -10.97
CA LYS A 55 0.34 -6.92 -11.46
C LYS A 55 1.58 -6.07 -11.73
N HIS A 56 1.41 -4.78 -11.96
CA HIS A 56 2.50 -3.85 -12.22
C HIS A 56 2.91 -3.03 -11.00
N ALA A 57 2.12 -3.09 -9.93
CA ALA A 57 2.35 -2.28 -8.74
C ALA A 57 3.44 -2.86 -7.83
N ASP A 58 4.30 -1.99 -7.32
CA ASP A 58 5.31 -2.28 -6.31
C ASP A 58 4.82 -1.92 -4.90
N LEU A 59 3.99 -0.87 -4.80
CA LEU A 59 3.34 -0.44 -3.56
C LEU A 59 1.82 -0.61 -3.62
N LEU A 60 1.26 -1.18 -2.56
CA LEU A 60 -0.18 -1.27 -2.34
C LEU A 60 -0.58 -0.27 -1.24
N LEU A 61 -1.36 0.75 -1.60
CA LEU A 61 -2.02 1.61 -0.62
C LEU A 61 -3.40 1.07 -0.31
N VAL A 62 -3.71 0.85 0.96
CA VAL A 62 -5.01 0.34 1.38
C VAL A 62 -5.69 1.32 2.30
N THR A 63 -6.94 1.68 1.99
CA THR A 63 -7.81 2.52 2.83
C THR A 63 -9.01 1.73 3.33
N GLY A 64 -9.53 2.14 4.48
CA GLY A 64 -10.70 1.52 5.09
C GLY A 64 -10.41 0.26 5.90
N PRO A 65 -11.39 -0.19 6.70
CA PRO A 65 -11.25 -1.35 7.56
C PRO A 65 -11.34 -2.66 6.76
N ALA A 66 -10.79 -3.72 7.31
CA ALA A 66 -11.01 -5.05 6.77
C ALA A 66 -12.47 -5.48 6.98
N ASN A 67 -13.23 -5.61 5.90
CA ASN A 67 -14.60 -6.09 5.97
C ASN A 67 -14.73 -7.49 5.36
N ARG A 68 -15.74 -8.25 5.81
CA ARG A 68 -15.95 -9.64 5.38
C ARG A 68 -16.22 -9.77 3.88
N ARG A 69 -16.83 -8.75 3.27
CA ARG A 69 -17.19 -8.77 1.85
C ARG A 69 -15.98 -8.56 0.93
N ASN A 70 -15.10 -7.63 1.30
CA ASN A 70 -13.92 -7.27 0.49
C ASN A 70 -12.65 -8.06 0.87
N ASN A 71 -12.66 -8.84 1.94
CA ASN A 71 -11.53 -9.63 2.40
C ASN A 71 -10.93 -10.48 1.25
N ARG A 72 -11.78 -11.23 0.55
CA ARG A 72 -11.36 -12.08 -0.57
C ARG A 72 -10.76 -11.27 -1.72
N VAL A 73 -11.36 -10.12 -2.03
CA VAL A 73 -10.88 -9.23 -3.10
C VAL A 73 -9.50 -8.67 -2.74
N LEU A 74 -9.34 -8.16 -1.52
CA LEU A 74 -8.07 -7.60 -1.06
C LEU A 74 -6.94 -8.63 -1.05
N ARG A 75 -7.23 -9.87 -0.63
CA ARG A 75 -6.27 -10.97 -0.69
C ARG A 75 -5.88 -11.31 -2.12
N ASN A 76 -6.85 -11.42 -3.01
CA ASN A 76 -6.59 -11.67 -4.43
C ASN A 76 -5.74 -10.55 -5.07
N LEU A 77 -6.00 -9.28 -4.73
CA LEU A 77 -5.21 -8.15 -5.21
C LEU A 77 -3.76 -8.25 -4.73
N TYR A 78 -3.56 -8.55 -3.45
CA TYR A 78 -2.23 -8.73 -2.88
C TYR A 78 -1.46 -9.89 -3.53
N GLU A 79 -2.12 -11.03 -3.80
CA GLU A 79 -1.52 -12.19 -4.44
C GLU A 79 -1.14 -11.93 -5.91
N GLN A 80 -1.90 -11.08 -6.60
CA GLN A 80 -1.61 -10.70 -8.00
C GLN A 80 -0.39 -9.79 -8.14
N MET A 81 0.00 -9.08 -7.10
CA MET A 81 1.17 -8.22 -7.12
C MET A 81 2.46 -9.03 -7.17
N ALA A 82 3.41 -8.58 -8.00
CA ALA A 82 4.73 -9.19 -8.10
C ALA A 82 5.59 -8.92 -6.86
N ASP A 83 6.46 -9.85 -6.49
CA ASP A 83 7.48 -9.64 -5.45
C ASP A 83 8.75 -8.96 -6.02
N PRO A 84 9.41 -8.11 -5.24
CA PRO A 84 9.07 -7.61 -3.90
C PRO A 84 7.98 -6.55 -3.93
N LYS A 85 7.08 -6.59 -2.95
CA LYS A 85 5.97 -5.65 -2.78
C LYS A 85 5.92 -5.11 -1.36
N VAL A 86 5.31 -3.95 -1.20
CA VAL A 86 5.13 -3.29 0.10
C VAL A 86 3.68 -2.84 0.25
N THR A 87 3.10 -3.09 1.40
CA THR A 87 1.74 -2.68 1.74
C THR A 87 1.77 -1.54 2.75
N VAL A 88 1.15 -0.43 2.39
CA VAL A 88 0.97 0.76 3.24
C VAL A 88 -0.52 0.92 3.56
N VAL A 89 -0.87 0.89 4.82
CA VAL A 89 -2.25 1.06 5.29
C VAL A 89 -2.46 2.48 5.75
N ILE A 90 -3.47 3.15 5.20
CA ILE A 90 -3.76 4.56 5.45
C ILE A 90 -5.07 4.72 6.22
N GLY A 91 -4.98 5.49 7.29
CA GLY A 91 -6.10 5.84 8.15
C GLY A 91 -6.34 4.86 9.30
N SER A 92 -6.92 5.37 10.38
CA SER A 92 -7.20 4.60 11.61
C SER A 92 -8.12 3.40 11.36
N CYS A 93 -9.02 3.51 10.36
CA CYS A 93 -9.90 2.41 9.97
C CYS A 93 -9.12 1.21 9.45
N GLY A 94 -8.12 1.44 8.60
CA GLY A 94 -7.24 0.40 8.08
C GLY A 94 -6.30 -0.17 9.14
N CYS A 95 -5.79 0.67 10.05
CA CYS A 95 -4.86 0.26 11.08
C CYS A 95 -5.50 -0.68 12.12
N SER A 96 -6.72 -0.38 12.56
CA SER A 96 -7.35 -1.10 13.69
C SER A 96 -8.85 -1.40 13.52
N GLY A 97 -9.46 -0.96 12.43
CA GLY A 97 -10.92 -0.91 12.28
C GLY A 97 -11.53 0.44 12.63
N GLY A 98 -10.79 1.29 13.37
CA GLY A 98 -11.20 2.64 13.75
C GLY A 98 -12.59 2.68 14.39
N VAL A 99 -13.42 3.65 13.98
CA VAL A 99 -14.80 3.82 14.47
C VAL A 99 -15.69 2.59 14.14
N PHE A 100 -15.34 1.83 13.11
CA PHE A 100 -16.14 0.67 12.65
C PHE A 100 -15.74 -0.65 13.34
N HIS A 101 -14.81 -0.63 14.29
CA HIS A 101 -14.25 -1.84 14.90
C HIS A 101 -15.31 -2.83 15.42
N ASN A 102 -16.40 -2.34 16.01
CA ASN A 102 -17.47 -3.16 16.58
C ASN A 102 -18.62 -3.47 15.60
N CYS A 103 -18.53 -3.11 14.33
CA CYS A 103 -19.58 -3.39 13.36
C CYS A 103 -19.58 -4.88 12.95
N PRO A 104 -20.75 -5.52 12.76
CA PRO A 104 -20.86 -6.96 12.51
C PRO A 104 -20.08 -7.46 11.28
N ASN A 105 -19.92 -6.61 10.26
CA ASN A 105 -19.24 -6.96 9.00
C ASN A 105 -17.77 -6.59 8.98
N ILE A 106 -17.24 -5.96 10.03
CA ILE A 106 -15.85 -5.54 10.13
C ILE A 106 -15.04 -6.61 10.87
N ILE A 107 -13.90 -6.99 10.28
CA ILE A 107 -12.95 -7.95 10.86
C ILE A 107 -11.97 -7.22 11.78
N GLY A 108 -11.68 -5.96 11.47
CA GLY A 108 -10.75 -5.09 12.18
C GLY A 108 -9.75 -4.42 11.25
N GLY A 109 -8.47 -4.41 11.61
CA GLY A 109 -7.39 -3.88 10.78
C GLY A 109 -7.09 -4.75 9.55
N ILE A 110 -6.43 -4.15 8.57
CA ILE A 110 -6.04 -4.82 7.32
C ILE A 110 -5.01 -5.95 7.56
N ASP A 111 -4.21 -5.84 8.60
CA ASP A 111 -3.24 -6.84 9.04
C ASP A 111 -3.84 -8.24 9.27
N LYS A 112 -5.14 -8.32 9.55
CA LYS A 112 -5.87 -9.60 9.69
C LYS A 112 -6.17 -10.28 8.35
N VAL A 113 -5.94 -9.60 7.24
CA VAL A 113 -6.25 -10.09 5.89
C VAL A 113 -5.00 -10.28 5.04
N ILE A 114 -4.11 -9.31 5.03
CA ILE A 114 -2.85 -9.29 4.28
C ILE A 114 -1.71 -8.77 5.16
N PRO A 115 -0.45 -9.14 4.87
CA PRO A 115 0.71 -8.57 5.54
C PRO A 115 0.79 -7.06 5.31
N VAL A 116 1.06 -6.30 6.38
CA VAL A 116 1.19 -4.85 6.35
C VAL A 116 2.61 -4.47 6.76
N ASP A 117 3.23 -3.60 5.97
CA ASP A 117 4.59 -3.12 6.20
C ASP A 117 4.62 -1.76 6.90
N VAL A 118 3.70 -0.86 6.52
CA VAL A 118 3.66 0.51 7.04
C VAL A 118 2.24 0.89 7.42
N TYR A 119 2.09 1.55 8.57
CA TYR A 119 0.82 2.11 9.04
C TYR A 119 0.91 3.63 9.08
N VAL A 120 -0.09 4.29 8.50
CA VAL A 120 -0.26 5.75 8.51
C VAL A 120 -1.55 6.07 9.26
N PRO A 121 -1.49 6.35 10.56
CA PRO A 121 -2.69 6.65 11.34
C PRO A 121 -3.25 8.04 11.01
N GLY A 122 -4.54 8.21 11.21
CA GLY A 122 -5.27 9.46 11.02
C GLY A 122 -6.71 9.19 10.62
N CYS A 123 -7.62 10.15 10.88
CA CYS A 123 -9.02 10.06 10.47
C CYS A 123 -9.54 11.44 10.01
N ALA A 124 -9.33 11.81 8.75
CA ALA A 124 -8.46 11.17 7.74
C ALA A 124 -6.97 11.41 8.01
N ALA A 125 -6.09 10.59 7.43
CA ALA A 125 -4.66 10.84 7.44
C ALA A 125 -4.35 12.04 6.53
N ARG A 126 -3.53 12.97 7.00
CA ARG A 126 -3.15 14.16 6.20
C ARG A 126 -2.22 13.78 5.05
N PRO A 127 -2.22 14.54 3.94
CA PRO A 127 -1.36 14.27 2.78
C PRO A 127 0.11 14.15 3.14
N GLU A 128 0.62 14.99 4.04
CA GLU A 128 2.02 14.96 4.49
C GLU A 128 2.35 13.61 5.15
N ALA A 129 1.48 13.12 6.03
CA ALA A 129 1.67 11.83 6.69
C ALA A 129 1.57 10.66 5.71
N ILE A 130 0.72 10.78 4.68
CA ILE A 130 0.61 9.78 3.61
C ILE A 130 1.92 9.74 2.81
N ILE A 131 2.46 10.90 2.43
CA ILE A 131 3.72 11.01 1.71
C ILE A 131 4.87 10.40 2.53
N ASP A 132 4.97 10.72 3.82
CA ASP A 132 5.97 10.15 4.71
C ASP A 132 5.86 8.62 4.78
N GLY A 133 4.63 8.11 4.89
CA GLY A 133 4.34 6.67 4.88
C GLY A 133 4.75 5.99 3.58
N VAL A 134 4.48 6.63 2.43
CA VAL A 134 4.90 6.13 1.11
C VAL A 134 6.42 6.15 0.97
N VAL A 135 7.09 7.23 1.39
CA VAL A 135 8.56 7.32 1.38
C VAL A 135 9.20 6.24 2.26
N LEU A 136 8.60 5.95 3.42
CA LEU A 136 9.04 4.84 4.26
C LEU A 136 8.83 3.50 3.55
N GLY A 137 7.68 3.30 2.91
CA GLY A 137 7.39 2.12 2.10
C GLY A 137 8.42 1.91 0.97
N LEU A 138 8.84 3.00 0.29
CA LEU A 138 9.88 2.94 -0.74
C LEU A 138 11.25 2.50 -0.19
N LYS A 139 11.62 2.96 1.01
CA LYS A 139 12.83 2.50 1.69
C LYS A 139 12.77 1.00 1.97
N MET A 140 11.65 0.52 2.49
CA MET A 140 11.43 -0.92 2.74
C MET A 140 11.43 -1.75 1.45
N LEU A 141 10.85 -1.22 0.36
CA LEU A 141 10.89 -1.87 -0.94
C LEU A 141 12.33 -2.02 -1.46
N ALA A 142 13.15 -0.99 -1.28
CA ALA A 142 14.56 -1.04 -1.64
C ALA A 142 15.34 -2.09 -0.83
N GLU A 143 15.05 -2.23 0.46
CA GLU A 143 15.63 -3.25 1.34
C GLU A 143 15.18 -4.67 0.96
N LYS A 144 13.86 -4.86 0.72
CA LYS A 144 13.31 -6.14 0.24
C LYS A 144 13.91 -6.55 -1.11
N THR A 145 14.15 -5.59 -1.98
CA THR A 145 14.79 -5.84 -3.29
C THR A 145 16.27 -6.20 -3.13
N ALA A 146 16.94 -5.73 -2.08
CA ALA A 146 18.33 -6.07 -1.78
C ALA A 146 18.48 -7.49 -1.15
N LYS A 147 17.51 -7.91 -0.33
CA LYS A 147 17.41 -9.26 0.20
C LYS A 147 16.84 -10.15 -0.91
N LYS A 148 17.55 -11.24 -1.27
CA LYS A 148 17.08 -12.26 -2.22
C LYS A 148 15.67 -12.73 -1.81
N PRO A 149 14.70 -12.90 -2.73
CA PRO A 149 13.36 -13.33 -2.35
C PRO A 149 13.47 -14.71 -1.67
N GLU A 150 13.21 -14.74 -0.38
CA GLU A 150 12.95 -15.97 0.36
C GLU A 150 11.59 -16.45 -0.15
N LYS A 151 11.57 -17.63 -0.77
CA LYS A 151 10.34 -18.26 -1.24
C LYS A 151 9.41 -18.42 -0.03
N VAL A 152 8.40 -17.57 0.07
CA VAL A 152 7.30 -17.80 1.01
C VAL A 152 6.62 -19.07 0.54
N ALA A 153 6.83 -20.16 1.29
CA ALA A 153 6.07 -21.37 1.13
C ALA A 153 4.61 -21.02 1.47
N THR A 154 3.75 -21.07 0.48
CA THR A 154 2.29 -21.06 0.67
C THR A 154 1.91 -22.33 1.43
N PRO A 155 1.13 -22.20 2.52
CA PRO A 155 0.51 -23.36 3.18
C PRO A 155 -0.58 -23.96 2.31
#